data_26a50922cb7211200d09613708d496be
#
_entry.id   26a50922cb7211200d09613708d496be
#
_cell.length_a   1.000
_cell.length_b   1.000
_cell.length_c   1.000
_cell.angle_alpha   90.00
_cell.angle_beta   90.00
_cell.angle_gamma   90.00
#
_symmetry.space_group_name_H-M   'P 1'
#
loop_
_entity.id
_entity.type
_entity.pdbx_description
1 polymer ?
#
loop_
_entity_poly.entity_id
_entity_poly.type
_entity_poly.pdbx_seq_one_letter_code
_entity_poly.pdbx_strand_id
1 'polypeptide(L)' 'MRSALDLVFLDRDHRVVRVEENVPPHKLYVGARNAHIVAEFGPGFAKANPLQPGDQLTLEPV' A
#
# COMPACT_ATOMS: atom_id res chain seq x y z
N MET A 1 -19.50 -6.78 -0.62
CA MET A 1 -18.46 -7.79 -0.59
C MET A 1 -17.20 -7.25 0.04
N ARG A 2 -16.67 -7.99 0.95
CA ARG A 2 -15.49 -7.54 1.70
C ARG A 2 -14.30 -8.35 1.30
N SER A 3 -13.47 -7.78 0.47
CA SER A 3 -12.23 -8.44 0.09
C SER A 3 -11.08 -7.80 0.84
N ALA A 4 -10.08 -8.60 1.12
CA ALA A 4 -8.83 -8.06 1.62
C ALA A 4 -8.20 -7.19 0.55
N LEU A 5 -7.39 -6.25 0.97
CA LEU A 5 -6.70 -5.34 0.07
C LEU A 5 -5.22 -5.38 0.34
N ASP A 6 -4.45 -5.03 -0.67
CA ASP A 6 -3.03 -4.82 -0.51
C ASP A 6 -2.82 -3.33 -0.29
N LEU A 7 -2.02 -3.00 0.71
CA LEU A 7 -1.77 -1.62 1.08
C LEU A 7 -0.30 -1.29 0.84
N VAL A 8 -0.06 -0.16 0.21
CA VAL A 8 1.29 0.35 0.02
C VAL A 8 1.39 1.66 0.79
N PHE A 9 2.28 1.70 1.74
CA PHE A 9 2.48 2.88 2.59
C PHE A 9 3.63 3.69 2.00
N LEU A 10 3.37 4.95 1.73
CA LEU A 10 4.33 5.83 1.08
C LEU A 10 4.67 7.00 1.98
N ASP A 11 5.90 7.50 1.86
CA ASP A 11 6.27 8.73 2.50
C ASP A 11 5.86 9.92 1.63
N ARG A 12 6.21 11.12 2.05
CA ARG A 12 5.80 12.32 1.32
C ARG A 12 6.40 12.41 -0.08
N ASP A 13 7.48 11.68 -0.33
CA ASP A 13 8.12 11.65 -1.64
C ASP A 13 7.63 10.50 -2.49
N HIS A 14 6.58 9.82 -2.03
CA HIS A 14 5.99 8.67 -2.71
C HIS A 14 6.94 7.49 -2.79
N ARG A 15 7.83 7.37 -1.83
CA ARG A 15 8.67 6.18 -1.73
C ARG A 15 8.02 5.18 -0.79
N VAL A 16 8.14 3.93 -1.15
CA VAL A 16 7.53 2.87 -0.37
C VAL A 16 8.20 2.78 0.99
N VAL A 17 7.39 2.86 2.03
CA VAL A 17 7.83 2.65 3.40
C VAL A 17 7.56 1.23 3.81
N ARG A 18 6.40 0.71 3.43
CA ARG A 18 5.98 -0.63 3.83
C ARG A 18 4.88 -1.12 2.89
N VAL A 19 4.79 -2.43 2.72
CA VAL A 19 3.73 -3.05 1.96
C VAL A 19 3.08 -4.10 2.85
N GLU A 20 1.75 -4.08 2.90
CA GLU A 20 0.98 -5.08 3.63
C GLU A 20 0.06 -5.77 2.65
N GLU A 21 0.09 -7.10 2.64
CA GLU A 21 -0.74 -7.89 1.75
C GLU A 21 -1.91 -8.50 2.48
N ASN A 22 -3.01 -8.65 1.77
CA ASN A 22 -4.19 -9.34 2.29
C ASN A 22 -4.69 -8.75 3.59
N VAL A 23 -4.78 -7.43 3.64
CA VAL A 23 -5.26 -6.75 4.83
C VAL A 23 -6.78 -6.81 4.84
N PRO A 24 -7.39 -7.44 5.86
CA PRO A 24 -8.84 -7.48 5.92
C PRO A 24 -9.42 -6.09 6.16
N PRO A 25 -10.67 -5.86 5.74
CA PRO A 25 -11.26 -4.52 5.85
C PRO A 25 -11.21 -3.91 7.23
N HIS A 26 -11.34 -4.73 8.28
CA HIS A 26 -11.38 -4.20 9.64
C HIS A 26 -9.98 -3.79 10.14
N LYS A 27 -8.94 -4.03 9.36
CA LYS A 27 -7.58 -3.67 9.75
C LYS A 27 -6.94 -2.66 8.82
N LEU A 28 -7.75 -1.95 8.05
CA LEU A 28 -7.19 -1.03 7.06
C LEU A 28 -6.43 0.13 7.65
N TYR A 29 -6.66 0.44 8.92
CA TYR A 29 -6.00 1.60 9.53
C TYR A 29 -4.76 1.22 10.32
N VAL A 30 -4.39 -0.04 10.33
CA VAL A 30 -3.26 -0.50 11.11
C VAL A 30 -1.96 -0.06 10.44
N GLY A 31 -1.05 0.46 11.24
CA GLY A 31 0.32 0.61 10.81
C GLY A 31 0.63 1.81 9.93
N ALA A 32 -0.25 2.79 9.89
CA ALA A 32 -0.02 3.97 9.07
C ALA A 32 0.86 5.03 9.73
N ARG A 33 1.47 4.71 10.84
CA ARG A 33 2.15 5.70 11.67
C ARG A 33 3.20 6.52 10.92
N ASN A 34 4.06 5.87 10.17
CA ASN A 34 5.15 6.56 9.47
C ASN A 34 4.83 6.83 8.02
N ALA A 35 3.60 6.60 7.62
CA ALA A 35 3.22 6.81 6.25
C ALA A 35 2.57 8.17 6.09
N HIS A 36 2.81 8.78 4.95
CA HIS A 36 2.16 10.01 4.57
C HIS A 36 0.93 9.72 3.70
N ILE A 37 1.04 8.67 2.90
CA ILE A 37 -0.01 8.26 1.99
C ILE A 37 -0.17 6.75 2.10
N VAL A 38 -1.40 6.28 2.07
CA VAL A 38 -1.69 4.86 2.00
C VAL A 38 -2.45 4.60 0.71
N ALA A 39 -1.85 3.84 -0.19
CA ALA A 39 -2.50 3.47 -1.43
C ALA A 39 -3.10 2.08 -1.28
N GLU A 40 -4.35 1.93 -1.70
CA GLU A 40 -5.08 0.68 -1.59
C GLU A 40 -5.23 0.05 -2.95
N PHE A 41 -4.92 -1.23 -3.04
CA PHE A 41 -5.00 -1.97 -4.29
C PHE A 41 -5.75 -3.27 -4.06
N GLY A 42 -6.27 -3.85 -5.12
CA GLY A 42 -6.94 -5.11 -5.03
C GLY A 42 -6.01 -6.24 -4.60
N PRO A 43 -6.58 -7.34 -4.10
CA PRO A 43 -5.77 -8.47 -3.64
C PRO A 43 -4.88 -8.98 -4.76
N GLY A 44 -3.64 -9.29 -4.42
CA GLY A 44 -2.68 -9.80 -5.38
C GLY A 44 -1.83 -8.75 -6.04
N PHE A 45 -2.13 -7.47 -5.82
CA PHE A 45 -1.36 -6.40 -6.44
C PHE A 45 0.11 -6.46 -6.03
N ALA A 46 0.38 -6.61 -4.75
CA ALA A 46 1.76 -6.61 -4.27
C ALA A 46 2.54 -7.81 -4.80
N LYS A 47 1.86 -8.93 -4.99
CA LYS A 47 2.51 -10.11 -5.53
C LYS A 47 2.84 -9.93 -7.01
N ALA A 48 1.94 -9.31 -7.75
CA ALA A 48 2.16 -9.05 -9.17
C ALA A 48 3.14 -7.91 -9.40
N ASN A 49 3.25 -7.00 -8.44
CA ASN A 49 4.10 -5.82 -8.54
C ASN A 49 4.97 -5.74 -7.29
N PRO A 50 6.02 -6.56 -7.19
CA PRO A 50 6.84 -6.60 -5.99
C PRO A 50 7.47 -5.24 -5.72
N LEU A 51 7.11 -4.65 -4.59
CA LEU A 51 7.64 -3.37 -4.17
C LEU A 51 8.39 -3.56 -2.87
N GLN A 52 9.47 -2.83 -2.72
CA GLN A 52 10.29 -2.91 -1.52
C GLN A 52 10.44 -1.53 -0.93
N PRO A 53 10.68 -1.44 0.39
CA PRO A 53 10.94 -0.15 1.01
C PRO A 53 12.05 0.58 0.28
N GLY A 54 11.79 1.84 -0.01
CA GLY A 54 12.73 2.67 -0.77
C GLY A 54 12.40 2.79 -2.24
N ASP A 55 11.55 1.90 -2.76
CA ASP A 55 11.15 1.99 -4.16
C ASP A 55 10.29 3.24 -4.36
N GLN A 56 10.43 3.84 -5.53
CA GLN A 56 9.64 4.99 -5.91
C GLN A 56 8.36 4.51 -6.57
N LEU A 57 7.21 4.98 -6.07
CA LEU A 57 5.93 4.67 -6.68
C LEU A 57 5.37 5.93 -7.30
N THR A 58 5.15 5.91 -8.59
CA THR A 58 4.59 7.05 -9.29
C THR A 58 3.07 6.93 -9.31
N LEU A 59 2.40 7.91 -8.75
CA LEU A 59 0.94 7.98 -8.77
C LEU A 59 0.58 9.03 -9.81
N GLU A 60 0.04 8.57 -10.92
CA GLU A 60 -0.30 9.47 -12.00
C GLU A 60 -1.80 9.67 -12.07
N PRO A 61 -2.25 10.90 -12.26
CA PRO A 61 -3.67 11.15 -12.45
C PRO A 61 -4.13 10.54 -13.75
N VAL A 62 -5.36 10.09 -13.74
CA VAL A 62 -5.97 9.49 -14.91
C VAL A 62 -6.68 10.56 -15.73
#